data_ac4fbe0d4fe67febc7e3847ccd640c64
#
_entry.id   ac4fbe0d4fe67febc7e3847ccd640c64
#
_cell.length_a   1.000
_cell.length_b   1.000
_cell.length_c   1.000
_cell.angle_alpha   90.00
_cell.angle_beta   90.00
_cell.angle_gamma   90.00
#
_symmetry.space_group_name_H-M   'P 1'
#
loop_
_entity.id
_entity.type
_entity.pdbx_description
1 polymer ?
#
loop_
_entity_poly.entity_id
_entity_poly.type
_entity_poly.pdbx_seq_one_letter_code
_entity_poly.pdbx_strand_id
1 'polypeptide(L)'
;MLWPTIWPWIIWIRVNQLRIIAGVAKGRTLGTVAGATRPTSDRAREGLFSSLLSEFGDFLGLHVLDLFGGSGAIALEALSRGATLVHVVEKDAEAQKTIENNYELVNKNKPAGKFHLYAMSAQRFVTDPPKEKYHIVYVDPPYEFSDAEVEEILSKLHAGSFLKDDAVIAVERTAKRSNFSWPEGFSAVRERNYGQATIFYGNYTPENG
;
A
#
# COMPACT_ATOMS: atom_id res chain seq x y z
N MET A 1 -46.37 33.79 25.12
CA MET A 1 -44.92 33.58 25.28
C MET A 1 -44.59 32.31 24.53
N LEU A 2 -44.06 32.45 23.31
CA LEU A 2 -43.68 31.32 22.48
C LEU A 2 -42.19 31.14 22.58
N TRP A 3 -41.77 29.96 22.99
CA TRP A 3 -40.35 29.55 23.02
C TRP A 3 -39.93 29.12 21.62
N PRO A 4 -38.80 29.59 21.08
CA PRO A 4 -38.27 29.05 19.82
C PRO A 4 -37.51 27.77 20.12
N THR A 5 -37.99 26.67 19.60
CA THR A 5 -37.28 25.38 19.55
C THR A 5 -36.09 25.52 18.59
N ILE A 6 -34.91 25.73 19.17
CA ILE A 6 -33.66 25.66 18.42
C ILE A 6 -33.26 24.18 18.35
N TRP A 7 -33.47 23.57 17.18
CA TRP A 7 -32.91 22.27 16.88
C TRP A 7 -31.43 22.48 16.52
N PRO A 8 -30.46 21.91 17.28
CA PRO A 8 -29.07 21.93 16.84
C PRO A 8 -28.94 20.94 15.67
N TRP A 9 -28.73 21.46 14.49
CA TRP A 9 -28.26 20.67 13.34
C TRP A 9 -26.85 20.17 13.68
N ILE A 10 -26.74 19.01 14.30
CA ILE A 10 -25.48 18.28 14.43
C ILE A 10 -25.17 17.77 13.02
N ILE A 11 -24.40 18.56 12.27
CA ILE A 11 -23.76 18.10 11.05
C ILE A 11 -22.79 17.02 11.47
N TRP A 12 -23.21 15.77 11.33
CA TRP A 12 -22.29 14.64 11.39
C TRP A 12 -21.34 14.75 10.19
N ILE A 13 -20.24 15.49 10.37
CA ILE A 13 -19.11 15.36 9.47
C ILE A 13 -18.66 13.91 9.63
N ARG A 14 -19.04 13.04 8.69
CA ARG A 14 -18.44 11.72 8.55
C ARG A 14 -16.96 11.97 8.24
N VAL A 15 -16.14 12.05 9.26
CA VAL A 15 -14.71 11.88 9.10
C VAL A 15 -14.55 10.47 8.52
N ASN A 16 -14.09 10.40 7.31
CA ASN A 16 -13.86 9.12 6.64
C ASN A 16 -12.71 8.43 7.40
N GLN A 17 -13.08 7.57 8.36
CA GLN A 17 -12.11 6.88 9.20
C GLN A 17 -11.40 5.83 8.37
N LEU A 18 -10.07 5.84 8.41
CA LEU A 18 -9.25 4.80 7.81
C LEU A 18 -9.63 3.45 8.42
N ARG A 19 -9.98 2.46 7.58
CA ARG A 19 -10.43 1.15 8.06
C ARG A 19 -10.02 0.02 7.12
N ILE A 20 -9.98 -1.19 7.64
CA ILE A 20 -9.86 -2.42 6.84
C ILE A 20 -11.17 -2.65 6.07
N ILE A 21 -11.07 -2.88 4.77
CA ILE A 21 -12.20 -2.98 3.84
C ILE A 21 -12.72 -4.40 3.76
N ALA A 22 -11.84 -5.40 3.77
CA ALA A 22 -12.20 -6.80 3.61
C ALA A 22 -11.33 -7.76 4.44
N GLY A 23 -11.65 -9.05 4.38
CA GLY A 23 -10.91 -10.11 5.07
C GLY A 23 -11.30 -10.26 6.54
N VAL A 24 -10.44 -10.95 7.30
CA VAL A 24 -10.73 -11.36 8.70
C VAL A 24 -10.85 -10.17 9.66
N ALA A 25 -10.22 -9.03 9.35
CA ALA A 25 -10.27 -7.81 10.16
C ALA A 25 -11.20 -6.73 9.57
N LYS A 26 -12.10 -7.07 8.65
CA LYS A 26 -13.03 -6.12 8.02
C LYS A 26 -13.73 -5.23 9.03
N GLY A 27 -13.75 -3.91 8.73
CA GLY A 27 -14.38 -2.88 9.57
C GLY A 27 -13.50 -2.38 10.72
N ARG A 28 -12.31 -2.96 10.95
CA ARG A 28 -11.38 -2.49 11.97
C ARG A 28 -10.90 -1.08 11.60
N THR A 29 -11.12 -0.11 12.48
CA THR A 29 -10.59 1.25 12.33
C THR A 29 -9.10 1.27 12.61
N LEU A 30 -8.34 1.94 11.75
CA LEU A 30 -6.90 2.13 11.85
C LEU A 30 -6.59 3.59 12.25
N GLY A 31 -5.49 3.77 12.98
CA GLY A 31 -4.90 5.08 13.23
C GLY A 31 -4.25 5.65 11.97
N THR A 32 -4.18 6.96 11.90
CA THR A 32 -3.48 7.71 10.85
C THR A 32 -2.22 8.35 11.40
N VAL A 33 -1.22 8.58 10.57
CA VAL A 33 -0.02 9.31 10.95
C VAL A 33 -0.36 10.79 11.12
N ALA A 34 0.06 11.40 12.22
CA ALA A 34 -0.17 12.81 12.48
C ALA A 34 0.56 13.67 11.42
N GLY A 35 -0.14 14.65 10.85
CA GLY A 35 0.44 15.53 9.83
C GLY A 35 0.64 14.90 8.44
N ALA A 36 0.30 13.62 8.26
CA ALA A 36 0.35 13.00 6.93
C ALA A 36 -0.63 13.70 5.98
N THR A 37 -0.09 14.21 4.90
CA THR A 37 -0.85 14.80 3.81
C THR A 37 -1.59 13.70 3.05
N ARG A 38 -2.76 13.29 3.54
CA ARG A 38 -3.73 12.44 2.86
C ARG A 38 -3.34 10.96 2.76
N PRO A 39 -3.98 10.07 3.55
CA PRO A 39 -3.91 8.63 3.29
C PRO A 39 -4.55 8.32 1.93
N THR A 40 -4.02 7.32 1.22
CA THR A 40 -4.65 6.73 0.02
C THR A 40 -6.14 6.58 0.26
N SER A 41 -6.97 7.16 -0.60
CA SER A 41 -8.42 7.18 -0.39
C SER A 41 -8.99 5.76 -0.34
N ASP A 42 -10.07 5.54 0.41
CA ASP A 42 -10.77 4.24 0.45
C ASP A 42 -11.08 3.74 -0.96
N ARG A 43 -11.48 4.66 -1.87
CA ARG A 43 -11.76 4.34 -3.26
C ARG A 43 -10.52 3.85 -4.04
N ALA A 44 -9.37 4.45 -3.81
CA ALA A 44 -8.12 4.02 -4.45
C ALA A 44 -7.69 2.65 -3.89
N ARG A 45 -7.81 2.44 -2.57
CA ARG A 45 -7.54 1.14 -1.95
C ARG A 45 -8.49 0.04 -2.44
N GLU A 46 -9.79 0.31 -2.50
CA GLU A 46 -10.78 -0.62 -3.08
C GLU A 46 -10.43 -0.98 -4.52
N GLY A 47 -10.08 0.02 -5.34
CA GLY A 47 -9.68 -0.18 -6.73
C GLY A 47 -8.39 -0.99 -6.87
N LEU A 48 -7.37 -0.71 -6.04
CA LEU A 48 -6.13 -1.47 -5.97
C LEU A 48 -6.42 -2.95 -5.67
N PHE A 49 -7.09 -3.22 -4.57
CA PHE A 49 -7.37 -4.60 -4.15
C PHE A 49 -8.33 -5.34 -5.09
N SER A 50 -9.26 -4.64 -5.75
CA SER A 50 -10.10 -5.23 -6.80
C SER A 50 -9.25 -5.63 -8.02
N SER A 51 -8.28 -4.81 -8.40
CA SER A 51 -7.34 -5.13 -9.48
C SER A 51 -6.47 -6.33 -9.15
N LEU A 52 -5.92 -6.40 -7.93
CA LEU A 52 -5.09 -7.52 -7.48
C LEU A 52 -5.90 -8.83 -7.35
N LEU A 53 -7.15 -8.75 -6.87
CA LEU A 53 -8.05 -9.91 -6.85
C LEU A 53 -8.38 -10.44 -8.27
N SER A 54 -8.52 -9.53 -9.25
CA SER A 54 -8.74 -9.94 -10.64
C SER A 54 -7.53 -10.67 -11.22
N GLU A 55 -6.32 -10.35 -10.75
CA GLU A 55 -5.07 -10.96 -11.22
C GLU A 55 -4.80 -12.31 -10.57
N PHE A 56 -4.90 -12.39 -9.24
CA PHE A 56 -4.48 -13.53 -8.45
C PHE A 56 -5.64 -14.43 -7.97
N GLY A 57 -6.89 -14.00 -8.10
CA GLY A 57 -8.07 -14.70 -7.58
C GLY A 57 -8.29 -14.53 -6.09
N ASP A 58 -7.27 -14.74 -5.26
CA ASP A 58 -7.26 -14.51 -3.82
C ASP A 58 -5.87 -14.06 -3.33
N PHE A 59 -5.69 -13.96 -2.01
CA PHE A 59 -4.41 -13.56 -1.40
C PHE A 59 -3.67 -14.72 -0.74
N LEU A 60 -4.24 -15.93 -0.76
CA LEU A 60 -3.60 -17.09 -0.14
C LEU A 60 -2.31 -17.49 -0.90
N GLY A 61 -1.22 -17.68 -0.18
CA GLY A 61 0.09 -17.97 -0.77
C GLY A 61 0.86 -16.73 -1.21
N LEU A 62 0.21 -15.56 -1.31
CA LEU A 62 0.89 -14.36 -1.80
C LEU A 62 1.81 -13.73 -0.75
N HIS A 63 2.96 -13.24 -1.24
CA HIS A 63 3.90 -12.41 -0.52
C HIS A 63 3.76 -10.98 -1.01
N VAL A 64 3.52 -10.06 -0.11
CA VAL A 64 3.25 -8.64 -0.39
C VAL A 64 4.33 -7.77 0.23
N LEU A 65 4.85 -6.82 -0.52
CA LEU A 65 5.78 -5.79 -0.08
C LEU A 65 5.15 -4.40 -0.24
N ASP A 66 5.09 -3.64 0.83
CA ASP A 66 4.72 -2.23 0.86
C ASP A 66 5.98 -1.41 1.16
N LEU A 67 6.50 -0.69 0.16
CA LEU A 67 7.79 0.02 0.26
C LEU A 67 7.70 1.39 0.95
N PHE A 68 6.48 1.90 1.16
CA PHE A 68 6.26 3.19 1.83
C PHE A 68 5.03 3.05 2.73
N GLY A 69 5.22 2.43 3.89
CA GLY A 69 4.15 1.92 4.74
C GLY A 69 3.15 2.96 5.23
N GLY A 70 3.58 4.18 5.53
CA GLY A 70 2.72 5.23 6.07
C GLY A 70 1.96 4.78 7.31
N SER A 71 0.63 4.60 7.21
CA SER A 71 -0.19 4.04 8.29
C SER A 71 -0.25 2.50 8.31
N GLY A 72 0.34 1.83 7.33
CA GLY A 72 0.24 0.38 7.12
C GLY A 72 -1.07 -0.08 6.48
N ALA A 73 -1.90 0.82 5.99
CA ALA A 73 -3.25 0.48 5.54
C ALA A 73 -3.27 -0.54 4.38
N ILE A 74 -2.36 -0.43 3.41
CA ILE A 74 -2.25 -1.37 2.28
C ILE A 74 -1.78 -2.74 2.77
N ALA A 75 -0.69 -2.76 3.52
CA ALA A 75 -0.11 -3.99 4.04
C ALA A 75 -1.08 -4.75 4.95
N LEU A 76 -1.74 -4.06 5.87
CA LEU A 76 -2.70 -4.66 6.80
C LEU A 76 -4.00 -5.10 6.12
N GLU A 77 -4.42 -4.43 5.06
CA GLU A 77 -5.50 -4.88 4.19
C GLU A 77 -5.15 -6.20 3.50
N ALA A 78 -3.92 -6.31 2.92
CA ALA A 78 -3.44 -7.54 2.30
C ALA A 78 -3.38 -8.69 3.31
N LEU A 79 -2.85 -8.43 4.51
CA LEU A 79 -2.81 -9.39 5.62
C LEU A 79 -4.23 -9.87 6.02
N SER A 80 -5.17 -8.93 6.14
CA SER A 80 -6.57 -9.22 6.46
C SER A 80 -7.26 -10.08 5.40
N ARG A 81 -6.88 -9.92 4.13
CA ARG A 81 -7.40 -10.69 2.99
C ARG A 81 -6.76 -12.06 2.83
N GLY A 82 -5.75 -12.41 3.63
CA GLY A 82 -5.17 -13.74 3.67
C GLY A 82 -3.77 -13.86 3.04
N ALA A 83 -3.08 -12.74 2.75
CA ALA A 83 -1.70 -12.79 2.31
C ALA A 83 -0.84 -13.58 3.29
N THR A 84 -0.02 -14.50 2.78
CA THR A 84 0.79 -15.41 3.60
C THR A 84 1.98 -14.72 4.24
N LEU A 85 2.53 -13.72 3.54
CA LEU A 85 3.62 -12.89 4.04
C LEU A 85 3.39 -11.44 3.65
N VAL A 86 3.52 -10.53 4.60
CA VAL A 86 3.43 -9.09 4.36
C VAL A 86 4.64 -8.41 4.98
N HIS A 87 5.43 -7.77 4.16
CA HIS A 87 6.54 -6.93 4.58
C HIS A 87 6.22 -5.46 4.32
N VAL A 88 6.53 -4.62 5.28
CA VAL A 88 6.37 -3.15 5.19
C VAL A 88 7.70 -2.49 5.44
N VAL A 89 8.03 -1.51 4.63
CA VAL A 89 9.20 -0.66 4.79
C VAL A 89 8.76 0.75 5.11
N GLU A 90 9.25 1.31 6.21
CA GLU A 90 8.93 2.67 6.62
C GLU A 90 10.14 3.31 7.33
N LYS A 91 10.52 4.52 6.92
CA LYS A 91 11.65 5.23 7.52
C LYS A 91 11.27 6.15 8.68
N ASP A 92 10.03 6.66 8.69
CA ASP A 92 9.58 7.62 9.69
C ASP A 92 9.15 6.92 10.98
N ALA A 93 9.71 7.33 12.12
CA ALA A 93 9.48 6.66 13.40
C ALA A 93 8.03 6.79 13.92
N GLU A 94 7.34 7.89 13.63
CA GLU A 94 5.94 8.07 14.03
C GLU A 94 5.00 7.20 13.17
N ALA A 95 5.33 7.07 11.87
CA ALA A 95 4.64 6.15 10.98
C ALA A 95 4.88 4.69 11.39
N GLN A 96 6.10 4.30 11.74
CA GLN A 96 6.42 2.96 12.26
C GLN A 96 5.56 2.62 13.49
N LYS A 97 5.51 3.52 14.47
CA LYS A 97 4.67 3.36 15.65
C LYS A 97 3.19 3.24 15.31
N THR A 98 2.73 4.00 14.32
CA THR A 98 1.35 3.91 13.84
C THR A 98 1.08 2.55 13.19
N ILE A 99 2.01 2.04 12.37
CA ILE A 99 1.93 0.71 11.75
C ILE A 99 1.86 -0.38 12.82
N GLU A 100 2.73 -0.34 13.83
CA GLU A 100 2.74 -1.31 14.93
C GLU A 100 1.41 -1.32 15.70
N ASN A 101 0.90 -0.14 16.07
CA ASN A 101 -0.40 -0.03 16.75
C ASN A 101 -1.54 -0.57 15.87
N ASN A 102 -1.54 -0.28 14.58
CA ASN A 102 -2.53 -0.76 13.64
C ASN A 102 -2.42 -2.27 13.42
N TYR A 103 -1.20 -2.80 13.36
CA TYR A 103 -0.97 -4.24 13.30
C TYR A 103 -1.55 -4.96 14.51
N GLU A 104 -1.32 -4.45 15.73
CA GLU A 104 -1.91 -5.02 16.95
C GLU A 104 -3.45 -5.06 16.91
N LEU A 105 -4.08 -4.04 16.31
CA LEU A 105 -5.53 -4.04 16.12
C LEU A 105 -6.00 -5.13 15.16
N VAL A 106 -5.30 -5.31 14.03
CA VAL A 106 -5.61 -6.33 13.02
C VAL A 106 -5.29 -7.73 13.54
N ASN A 107 -4.18 -7.89 14.26
CA ASN A 107 -3.71 -9.16 14.81
C ASN A 107 -4.69 -9.80 15.81
N LYS A 108 -5.52 -8.98 16.48
CA LYS A 108 -6.62 -9.49 17.34
C LYS A 108 -7.62 -10.38 16.57
N ASN A 109 -7.70 -10.22 15.26
CA ASN A 109 -8.53 -11.05 14.38
C ASN A 109 -7.81 -12.31 13.88
N LYS A 110 -6.58 -12.56 14.34
CA LYS A 110 -5.75 -13.75 14.07
C LYS A 110 -5.62 -14.04 12.56
N PRO A 111 -5.12 -13.09 11.74
CA PRO A 111 -4.80 -13.37 10.35
C PRO A 111 -3.77 -14.50 10.27
N ALA A 112 -3.87 -15.36 9.26
CA ALA A 112 -2.99 -16.52 9.12
C ALA A 112 -1.57 -16.16 8.66
N GLY A 113 -1.41 -15.01 8.01
CA GLY A 113 -0.15 -14.57 7.42
C GLY A 113 0.83 -14.00 8.45
N LYS A 114 2.09 -13.94 8.03
CA LYS A 114 3.18 -13.29 8.78
C LYS A 114 3.30 -11.83 8.39
N PHE A 115 3.62 -10.98 9.35
CA PHE A 115 3.85 -9.55 9.16
C PHE A 115 5.22 -9.16 9.67
N HIS A 116 5.93 -8.30 8.94
CA HIS A 116 7.19 -7.74 9.38
C HIS A 116 7.35 -6.29 8.93
N LEU A 117 7.74 -5.41 9.86
CA LEU A 117 8.07 -4.00 9.60
C LEU A 117 9.59 -3.83 9.57
N TYR A 118 10.09 -3.26 8.47
CA TYR A 118 11.48 -2.83 8.31
C TYR A 118 11.59 -1.33 8.57
N ALA A 119 12.22 -0.98 9.69
CA ALA A 119 12.45 0.41 10.10
C ALA A 119 13.64 1.02 9.32
N MET A 120 13.44 1.28 8.02
CA MET A 120 14.47 1.83 7.12
C MET A 120 13.83 2.49 5.89
N SER A 121 14.63 3.16 5.06
CA SER A 121 14.14 3.69 3.79
C SER A 121 13.98 2.60 2.72
N ALA A 122 13.08 2.82 1.75
CA ALA A 122 12.91 1.94 0.59
C ALA A 122 14.22 1.77 -0.19
N GLN A 123 14.99 2.86 -0.38
CA GLN A 123 16.28 2.81 -1.06
C GLN A 123 17.27 1.90 -0.33
N ARG A 124 17.29 1.94 1.02
CA ARG A 124 18.16 1.05 1.82
C ARG A 124 17.69 -0.40 1.72
N PHE A 125 16.38 -0.63 1.78
CA PHE A 125 15.82 -1.98 1.72
C PHE A 125 16.21 -2.71 0.43
N VAL A 126 16.17 -2.05 -0.71
CA VAL A 126 16.48 -2.66 -2.01
C VAL A 126 17.98 -2.80 -2.31
N THR A 127 18.87 -2.37 -1.40
CA THR A 127 20.33 -2.57 -1.54
C THR A 127 20.83 -3.89 -0.95
N ASP A 128 20.09 -4.46 -0.02
CA ASP A 128 20.46 -5.74 0.60
C ASP A 128 19.79 -6.91 -0.15
N PRO A 129 20.39 -8.10 -0.21
CA PRO A 129 19.75 -9.25 -0.86
C PRO A 129 18.40 -9.56 -0.21
N PRO A 130 17.37 -9.88 -1.01
CA PRO A 130 16.06 -10.20 -0.47
C PRO A 130 16.09 -11.51 0.32
N LYS A 131 15.40 -11.52 1.47
CA LYS A 131 15.14 -12.76 2.22
C LYS A 131 13.99 -13.56 1.62
N GLU A 132 13.12 -12.86 0.90
CA GLU A 132 11.89 -13.38 0.30
C GLU A 132 11.65 -12.75 -1.08
N LYS A 133 10.96 -13.46 -1.95
CA LYS A 133 10.47 -12.91 -3.21
C LYS A 133 8.98 -12.57 -3.11
N TYR A 134 8.57 -11.49 -3.78
CA TYR A 134 7.23 -10.93 -3.66
C TYR A 134 6.41 -11.11 -4.94
N HIS A 135 5.13 -11.43 -4.77
CA HIS A 135 4.13 -11.46 -5.85
C HIS A 135 3.51 -10.08 -6.07
N ILE A 136 3.45 -9.26 -5.02
CA ILE A 136 2.87 -7.91 -5.08
C ILE A 136 3.84 -6.94 -4.43
N VAL A 137 4.17 -5.86 -5.15
CA VAL A 137 4.92 -4.72 -4.61
C VAL A 137 4.08 -3.46 -4.77
N TYR A 138 3.82 -2.76 -3.66
CA TYR A 138 3.16 -1.47 -3.66
C TYR A 138 4.17 -0.36 -3.37
N VAL A 139 4.09 0.74 -4.14
CA VAL A 139 5.04 1.86 -4.10
C VAL A 139 4.23 3.16 -4.10
N ASP A 140 4.08 3.79 -2.93
CA ASP A 140 3.38 5.07 -2.74
C ASP A 140 4.30 6.06 -2.01
N PRO A 141 5.32 6.60 -2.71
CA PRO A 141 6.29 7.49 -2.09
C PRO A 141 5.70 8.87 -1.81
N PRO A 142 6.31 9.63 -0.87
CA PRO A 142 5.97 11.04 -0.64
C PRO A 142 6.05 11.88 -1.91
N TYR A 143 5.34 13.02 -1.94
CA TYR A 143 5.22 13.88 -3.12
C TYR A 143 6.55 14.46 -3.63
N GLU A 144 7.51 14.68 -2.74
CA GLU A 144 8.85 15.15 -3.06
C GLU A 144 9.75 14.09 -3.69
N PHE A 145 9.33 12.83 -3.64
CA PHE A 145 10.06 11.71 -4.25
C PHE A 145 9.88 11.74 -5.77
N SER A 146 10.97 11.89 -6.51
CA SER A 146 10.94 11.99 -7.98
C SER A 146 10.57 10.68 -8.66
N ASP A 147 10.10 10.76 -9.91
CA ASP A 147 9.85 9.57 -10.73
C ASP A 147 11.14 8.78 -10.97
N ALA A 148 12.27 9.48 -11.19
CA ALA A 148 13.58 8.83 -11.36
C ALA A 148 14.03 8.03 -10.13
N GLU A 149 13.74 8.49 -8.91
CA GLU A 149 14.03 7.72 -7.68
C GLU A 149 13.14 6.48 -7.57
N VAL A 150 11.88 6.55 -8.04
CA VAL A 150 10.99 5.37 -8.11
C VAL A 150 11.53 4.38 -9.13
N GLU A 151 11.90 4.84 -10.33
CA GLU A 151 12.47 4.02 -11.40
C GLU A 151 13.78 3.33 -10.94
N GLU A 152 14.61 4.02 -10.16
CA GLU A 152 15.82 3.44 -9.55
C GLU A 152 15.49 2.30 -8.56
N ILE A 153 14.47 2.49 -7.70
CA ILE A 153 14.02 1.45 -6.78
C ILE A 153 13.53 0.23 -7.56
N LEU A 154 12.71 0.42 -8.58
CA LEU A 154 12.20 -0.68 -9.42
C LEU A 154 13.34 -1.43 -10.10
N SER A 155 14.32 -0.71 -10.68
CA SER A 155 15.51 -1.31 -11.28
C SER A 155 16.30 -2.16 -10.29
N LYS A 156 16.42 -1.72 -9.03
CA LYS A 156 17.08 -2.49 -7.96
C LYS A 156 16.24 -3.70 -7.53
N LEU A 157 14.93 -3.62 -7.50
CA LEU A 157 14.06 -4.78 -7.25
C LEU A 157 14.25 -5.86 -8.33
N HIS A 158 14.34 -5.46 -9.59
CA HIS A 158 14.63 -6.34 -10.72
C HIS A 158 16.02 -6.98 -10.57
N ALA A 159 17.08 -6.18 -10.54
CA ALA A 159 18.46 -6.64 -10.46
C ALA A 159 18.75 -7.49 -9.20
N GLY A 160 18.10 -7.17 -8.08
CA GLY A 160 18.25 -7.86 -6.79
C GLY A 160 17.44 -9.15 -6.65
N SER A 161 16.68 -9.56 -7.65
CA SER A 161 15.81 -10.76 -7.62
C SER A 161 14.77 -10.76 -6.50
N PHE A 162 14.18 -9.60 -6.23
CA PHE A 162 13.11 -9.45 -5.20
C PHE A 162 11.75 -9.99 -5.65
N LEU A 163 11.58 -10.28 -6.94
CA LEU A 163 10.27 -10.50 -7.54
C LEU A 163 10.05 -11.98 -7.88
N LYS A 164 8.80 -12.43 -7.76
CA LYS A 164 8.31 -13.67 -8.33
C LYS A 164 8.07 -13.46 -9.83
N ASP A 165 8.09 -14.53 -10.61
CA ASP A 165 7.96 -14.46 -12.07
C ASP A 165 6.61 -13.86 -12.53
N ASP A 166 5.58 -14.00 -11.71
CA ASP A 166 4.23 -13.47 -11.89
C ASP A 166 3.97 -12.16 -11.10
N ALA A 167 5.03 -11.48 -10.66
CA ALA A 167 4.87 -10.32 -9.79
C ALA A 167 4.17 -9.15 -10.47
N VAL A 168 3.25 -8.54 -9.72
CA VAL A 168 2.57 -7.29 -10.07
C VAL A 168 3.09 -6.16 -9.20
N ILE A 169 3.47 -5.08 -9.84
CA ILE A 169 3.90 -3.85 -9.18
C ILE A 169 2.81 -2.79 -9.36
N ALA A 170 2.41 -2.15 -8.27
CA ALA A 170 1.49 -1.03 -8.29
C ALA A 170 2.20 0.23 -7.76
N VAL A 171 2.37 1.22 -8.62
CA VAL A 171 3.04 2.50 -8.29
C VAL A 171 1.99 3.60 -8.23
N GLU A 172 1.82 4.23 -7.07
CA GLU A 172 0.95 5.40 -6.91
C GLU A 172 1.74 6.69 -7.13
N ARG A 173 1.21 7.56 -7.99
CA ARG A 173 1.77 8.90 -8.26
C ARG A 173 0.67 9.94 -8.31
N THR A 174 1.05 11.21 -8.16
CA THR A 174 0.12 12.34 -8.30
C THR A 174 -0.26 12.53 -9.77
N ALA A 175 -1.54 12.47 -10.09
CA ALA A 175 -2.08 12.50 -11.46
C ALA A 175 -1.61 13.70 -12.33
N LYS A 176 -1.21 14.83 -11.73
CA LYS A 176 -0.92 16.08 -12.45
C LYS A 176 0.56 16.30 -12.81
N ARG A 177 1.50 15.49 -12.33
CA ARG A 177 2.94 15.76 -12.43
C ARG A 177 3.82 14.52 -12.66
N SER A 178 3.24 13.37 -13.00
CA SER A 178 4.03 12.17 -13.19
C SER A 178 4.48 12.04 -14.65
N ASN A 179 5.79 11.90 -14.82
CA ASN A 179 6.45 11.42 -16.05
C ASN A 179 6.98 10.00 -15.83
N PHE A 180 6.37 9.26 -14.90
CA PHE A 180 6.79 7.91 -14.54
C PHE A 180 6.76 7.00 -15.75
N SER A 181 7.85 6.28 -15.95
CA SER A 181 7.99 5.22 -16.96
C SER A 181 8.49 3.94 -16.33
N TRP A 182 8.08 2.81 -16.88
CA TRP A 182 8.55 1.52 -16.38
C TRP A 182 9.99 1.28 -16.85
N PRO A 183 10.93 0.97 -15.93
CA PRO A 183 12.29 0.60 -16.31
C PRO A 183 12.33 -0.80 -16.94
N GLU A 184 13.50 -1.19 -17.42
CA GLU A 184 13.77 -2.53 -17.92
C GLU A 184 13.37 -3.61 -16.90
N GLY A 185 12.86 -4.74 -17.37
CA GLY A 185 12.35 -5.83 -16.54
C GLY A 185 10.89 -5.69 -16.15
N PHE A 186 10.19 -4.63 -16.61
CA PHE A 186 8.77 -4.41 -16.33
C PHE A 186 8.00 -4.07 -17.60
N SER A 187 6.78 -4.57 -17.70
CA SER A 187 5.83 -4.22 -18.75
C SER A 187 4.62 -3.47 -18.17
N ALA A 188 4.30 -2.31 -18.77
CA ALA A 188 3.10 -1.57 -18.41
C ALA A 188 1.84 -2.38 -18.73
N VAL A 189 0.92 -2.48 -17.77
CA VAL A 189 -0.35 -3.21 -17.94
C VAL A 189 -1.52 -2.25 -18.07
N ARG A 190 -1.66 -1.34 -17.11
CA ARG A 190 -2.75 -0.37 -17.06
C ARG A 190 -2.45 0.75 -16.08
N GLU A 191 -3.23 1.83 -16.18
CA GLU A 191 -3.31 2.88 -15.19
C GLU A 191 -4.75 3.11 -14.74
N ARG A 192 -4.93 3.59 -13.51
CA ARG A 192 -6.24 3.93 -12.94
C ARG A 192 -6.14 5.23 -12.17
N ASN A 193 -7.04 6.17 -12.50
CA ASN A 193 -7.11 7.47 -11.85
C ASN A 193 -8.13 7.48 -10.70
N TYR A 194 -7.70 7.95 -9.53
CA TYR A 194 -8.50 8.07 -8.32
C TYR A 194 -8.43 9.50 -7.77
N GLY A 195 -9.07 10.43 -8.48
CA GLY A 195 -9.02 11.85 -8.14
C GLY A 195 -7.65 12.48 -8.39
N GLN A 196 -6.86 12.69 -7.34
CA GLN A 196 -5.52 13.28 -7.46
C GLN A 196 -4.40 12.23 -7.56
N ALA A 197 -4.73 10.97 -7.38
CA ALA A 197 -3.80 9.86 -7.47
C ALA A 197 -4.02 9.06 -8.76
N THR A 198 -2.93 8.59 -9.36
CA THR A 198 -2.93 7.59 -10.43
C THR A 198 -2.14 6.38 -9.96
N ILE A 199 -2.72 5.19 -10.07
CA ILE A 199 -2.01 3.94 -9.84
C ILE A 199 -1.64 3.34 -11.19
N PHE A 200 -0.34 3.17 -11.40
CA PHE A 200 0.26 2.49 -12.55
C PHE A 200 0.49 1.03 -12.17
N TYR A 201 0.01 0.11 -13.00
CA TYR A 201 0.20 -1.33 -12.81
C TYR A 201 1.16 -1.84 -13.87
N GLY A 202 2.16 -2.59 -13.44
CA GLY A 202 3.12 -3.27 -14.30
C GLY A 202 3.35 -4.70 -13.84
N ASN A 203 3.61 -5.58 -14.81
CA ASN A 203 4.04 -6.94 -14.54
C ASN A 203 5.56 -7.02 -14.64
N TYR A 204 6.13 -7.82 -13.75
CA TYR A 204 7.53 -8.20 -13.85
C TYR A 204 7.71 -9.10 -15.09
N THR A 205 8.76 -8.83 -15.84
CA THR A 205 9.14 -9.63 -17.00
C THR A 205 10.53 -10.19 -16.71
N PRO A 206 10.63 -11.45 -16.23
CA PRO A 206 11.92 -12.06 -15.95
C PRO A 206 12.75 -12.15 -17.24
N GLU A 207 14.04 -11.92 -17.11
CA GLU A 207 14.96 -12.23 -18.20
C GLU A 207 14.86 -13.72 -18.53
N ASN A 208 14.56 -14.04 -19.80
CA ASN A 208 14.58 -15.42 -20.25
C ASN A 208 16.02 -15.94 -20.11
N GLY A 209 16.23 -16.83 -19.12
CA GLY A 209 17.49 -17.51 -18.89
C GLY A 209 17.85 -18.47 -20.04
#